data_fec87cae5e7fbba6db355305d57b0172
#
_entry.id   fec87cae5e7fbba6db355305d57b0172
#
_cell.length_a   1.000
_cell.length_b   1.000
_cell.length_c   1.000
_cell.angle_alpha   90.00
_cell.angle_beta   90.00
_cell.angle_gamma   90.00
#
_symmetry.space_group_name_H-M   'P 1'
#
loop_
_entity.id
_entity.type
_entity.pdbx_description
1 polymer ?
#
loop_
_entity_poly.entity_id
_entity_poly.type
_entity_poly.pdbx_seq_one_letter_code
_entity_poly.pdbx_strand_id
1 'polypeptide(L)'
;MDKNRKIHQFKNPVLNWIEFRLPIISYFKKEYGDYPMPKNCNYFWSFGALATITLVTMIVSGIFLAMNYTPHTDMAFDSVERIMRDVNYGWLMRYIHSNGAAFFFIIVYIHIAVSYTHLTLPTKA
;
A
#
# COMPACT_ATOMS: atom_id res chain seq x y z
N MET A 1 16.60 6.42 27.39
CA MET A 1 16.26 7.24 26.22
C MET A 1 17.49 7.25 25.32
N ASP A 2 17.38 6.66 24.16
CA ASP A 2 18.49 6.51 23.21
C ASP A 2 18.85 7.87 22.60
N LYS A 3 20.00 8.44 23.03
CA LYS A 3 20.54 9.74 22.59
C LYS A 3 20.99 9.77 21.11
N ASN A 4 20.99 8.63 20.43
CA ASN A 4 21.54 8.47 19.09
C ASN A 4 20.47 8.37 17.96
N ARG A 5 19.20 8.60 18.28
CA ARG A 5 18.14 8.56 17.25
C ARG A 5 18.22 9.82 16.37
N LYS A 6 18.77 9.69 15.17
CA LYS A 6 18.75 10.75 14.13
C LYS A 6 17.31 10.91 13.63
N ILE A 7 16.56 11.84 14.23
CA ILE A 7 15.18 12.18 13.82
C ILE A 7 15.26 13.37 12.86
N HIS A 8 14.46 13.34 11.80
CA HIS A 8 14.36 14.45 10.87
C HIS A 8 13.76 15.67 11.59
N GLN A 9 14.47 16.81 11.56
CA GLN A 9 14.01 18.03 12.20
C GLN A 9 13.25 18.91 11.22
N PHE A 10 12.03 19.26 11.59
CA PHE A 10 11.17 20.16 10.83
C PHE A 10 11.22 21.57 11.42
N LYS A 11 10.97 22.59 10.58
CA LYS A 11 10.79 23.97 11.05
C LYS A 11 9.52 24.14 11.89
N ASN A 12 8.52 23.29 11.70
CA ASN A 12 7.24 23.34 12.41
C ASN A 12 7.34 22.53 13.72
N PRO A 13 7.09 23.14 14.90
CA PRO A 13 7.19 22.47 16.19
C PRO A 13 6.19 21.31 16.37
N VAL A 14 5.01 21.41 15.75
CA VAL A 14 3.99 20.35 15.79
C VAL A 14 4.47 19.10 15.03
N LEU A 15 5.06 19.28 13.85
CA LEU A 15 5.62 18.17 13.09
C LEU A 15 6.81 17.52 13.81
N ASN A 16 7.66 18.32 14.47
CA ASN A 16 8.74 17.79 15.29
C ASN A 16 8.21 16.97 16.48
N TRP A 17 7.16 17.44 17.11
CA TRP A 17 6.53 16.73 18.23
C TRP A 17 5.94 15.38 17.80
N ILE A 18 5.27 15.35 16.63
CA ILE A 18 4.73 14.12 16.04
C ILE A 18 5.87 13.17 15.67
N GLU A 19 6.87 13.66 14.97
CA GLU A 19 8.01 12.85 14.51
C GLU A 19 8.84 12.29 15.67
N PHE A 20 8.93 13.03 16.79
CA PHE A 20 9.59 12.55 18.00
C PHE A 20 8.88 11.33 18.62
N ARG A 21 7.54 11.28 18.55
CA ARG A 21 6.73 10.20 19.09
C ARG A 21 6.52 9.05 18.11
N LEU A 22 6.27 9.39 16.85
CA LEU A 22 6.06 8.49 15.74
C LEU A 22 6.99 8.89 14.59
N PRO A 23 8.22 8.37 14.53
CA PRO A 23 9.23 8.77 13.55
C PRO A 23 8.91 8.18 12.16
N ILE A 24 7.74 8.50 11.61
CA ILE A 24 7.24 7.96 10.35
C ILE A 24 8.13 8.44 9.20
N ILE A 25 8.41 9.74 9.14
CA ILE A 25 9.18 10.33 8.04
C ILE A 25 10.65 9.90 8.11
N SER A 26 11.22 9.88 9.32
CA SER A 26 12.58 9.36 9.53
C SER A 26 12.70 7.88 9.16
N TYR A 27 11.66 7.09 9.47
CA TYR A 27 11.61 5.67 9.09
C TYR A 27 11.54 5.51 7.57
N PHE A 28 10.60 6.20 6.91
CA PHE A 28 10.48 6.14 5.45
C PHE A 28 11.75 6.61 4.73
N LYS A 29 12.35 7.70 5.20
CA LYS A 29 13.59 8.20 4.63
C LYS A 29 14.72 7.18 4.76
N LYS A 30 14.87 6.57 5.91
CA LYS A 30 15.90 5.56 6.16
C LYS A 30 15.68 4.29 5.32
N GLU A 31 14.43 3.79 5.27
CA GLU A 31 14.12 2.50 4.63
C GLU A 31 13.99 2.61 3.10
N TYR A 32 13.60 3.77 2.58
CA TYR A 32 13.37 3.95 1.14
C TYR A 32 14.30 4.99 0.50
N GLY A 33 14.66 6.07 1.22
CA GLY A 33 15.48 7.14 0.67
C GLY A 33 16.98 6.86 0.73
N ASP A 34 17.45 6.38 1.86
CA ASP A 34 18.88 6.17 2.13
C ASP A 34 19.29 4.70 1.97
N TYR A 35 18.35 3.83 1.55
CA TYR A 35 18.64 2.40 1.36
C TYR A 35 19.58 2.20 0.16
N PRO A 36 20.74 1.56 0.34
CA PRO A 36 21.69 1.31 -0.75
C PRO A 36 21.08 0.29 -1.71
N MET A 37 20.59 0.75 -2.85
CA MET A 37 20.07 -0.12 -3.89
C MET A 37 21.20 -0.83 -4.62
N PRO A 38 21.16 -2.15 -4.80
CA PRO A 38 22.13 -2.88 -5.61
C PRO A 38 22.06 -2.39 -7.06
N LYS A 39 23.22 -2.22 -7.71
CA LYS A 39 23.30 -1.78 -9.12
C LYS A 39 22.62 -2.74 -10.11
N ASN A 40 22.31 -3.96 -9.69
CA ASN A 40 21.70 -5.02 -10.50
C ASN A 40 20.16 -5.04 -10.38
N CYS A 41 19.54 -3.97 -9.91
CA CYS A 41 18.08 -3.88 -9.88
C CYS A 41 17.53 -3.95 -11.29
N ASN A 42 16.89 -5.08 -11.63
CA ASN A 42 16.15 -5.24 -12.85
C ASN A 42 14.65 -4.93 -12.62
N TYR A 43 13.87 -4.98 -13.69
CA TYR A 43 12.43 -4.66 -13.65
C TYR A 43 11.64 -5.46 -12.60
N PHE A 44 12.06 -6.67 -12.26
CA PHE A 44 11.39 -7.52 -11.27
C PHE A 44 11.42 -6.97 -9.84
N TRP A 45 12.34 -6.07 -9.53
CA TRP A 45 12.38 -5.39 -8.21
C TRP A 45 11.23 -4.40 -8.02
N SER A 46 10.61 -3.93 -9.10
CA SER A 46 9.49 -2.98 -9.01
C SER A 46 8.18 -3.61 -8.54
N PHE A 47 8.06 -4.95 -8.51
CA PHE A 47 6.83 -5.61 -8.07
C PHE A 47 6.46 -5.33 -6.61
N GLY A 48 7.43 -5.10 -5.72
CA GLY A 48 7.16 -4.68 -4.34
C GLY A 48 6.52 -3.28 -4.27
N ALA A 49 7.04 -2.32 -5.02
CA ALA A 49 6.47 -0.98 -5.11
C ALA A 49 5.08 -1.01 -5.77
N LEU A 50 4.90 -1.81 -6.81
CA LEU A 50 3.63 -1.99 -7.50
C LEU A 50 2.57 -2.60 -6.56
N ALA A 51 2.95 -3.61 -5.76
CA ALA A 51 2.08 -4.20 -4.74
C ALA A 51 1.63 -3.16 -3.70
N THR A 52 2.55 -2.29 -3.26
CA THR A 52 2.24 -1.21 -2.31
C THR A 52 1.26 -0.20 -2.89
N ILE A 53 1.47 0.25 -4.13
CA ILE A 53 0.56 1.19 -4.81
C ILE A 53 -0.82 0.56 -4.98
N THR A 54 -0.87 -0.70 -5.41
CA THR A 54 -2.14 -1.42 -5.58
C THR A 54 -2.84 -1.59 -4.24
N LEU A 55 -2.13 -1.93 -3.15
CA LEU A 55 -2.69 -2.03 -1.81
C LEU A 55 -3.33 -0.71 -1.36
N VAL A 56 -2.63 0.42 -1.52
CA VAL A 56 -3.16 1.74 -1.17
C VAL A 56 -4.42 2.04 -1.97
N THR A 57 -4.42 1.74 -3.27
CA THR A 57 -5.59 1.91 -4.14
C THR A 57 -6.77 1.06 -3.66
N MET A 58 -6.52 -0.18 -3.24
CA MET A 58 -7.54 -1.09 -2.70
C MET A 58 -8.12 -0.56 -1.39
N ILE A 59 -7.29 -0.06 -0.47
CA ILE A 59 -7.75 0.52 0.79
C ILE A 59 -8.62 1.75 0.52
N VAL A 60 -8.16 2.69 -0.29
CA VAL A 60 -8.89 3.92 -0.59
C VAL A 60 -10.23 3.62 -1.27
N SER A 61 -10.22 2.81 -2.33
CA SER A 61 -11.47 2.43 -3.03
C SER A 61 -12.42 1.64 -2.14
N GLY A 62 -11.90 0.78 -1.25
CA GLY A 62 -12.68 0.03 -0.28
C GLY A 62 -13.38 0.92 0.74
N ILE A 63 -12.71 1.96 1.26
CA ILE A 63 -13.32 2.95 2.16
C ILE A 63 -14.48 3.67 1.48
N PHE A 64 -14.30 4.14 0.23
CA PHE A 64 -15.37 4.79 -0.52
C PHE A 64 -16.57 3.87 -0.75
N LEU A 65 -16.35 2.61 -1.09
CA LEU A 65 -17.42 1.64 -1.25
C LEU A 65 -18.12 1.34 0.06
N ALA A 66 -17.38 1.17 1.16
CA ALA A 66 -17.92 0.89 2.49
C ALA A 66 -18.81 2.05 3.01
N MET A 67 -18.49 3.30 2.68
CA MET A 67 -19.31 4.47 3.06
C MET A 67 -20.69 4.46 2.41
N ASN A 68 -20.87 3.78 1.28
CA ASN A 68 -22.12 3.72 0.52
C ASN A 68 -22.83 2.37 0.61
N TYR A 69 -22.15 1.35 1.13
CA TYR A 69 -22.68 -0.02 1.25
C TYR A 69 -23.46 -0.19 2.55
N THR A 70 -24.64 -0.82 2.47
CA THR A 70 -25.47 -1.15 3.64
C THR A 70 -25.40 -2.65 3.89
N PRO A 71 -24.74 -3.11 4.96
CA PRO A 71 -24.61 -4.54 5.28
C PRO A 71 -25.88 -5.08 5.96
N HIS A 72 -26.97 -5.19 5.20
CA HIS A 72 -28.25 -5.73 5.65
C HIS A 72 -28.78 -6.70 4.62
N THR A 73 -29.42 -7.80 5.06
CA THR A 73 -29.87 -8.90 4.20
C THR A 73 -30.75 -8.42 3.04
N ASP A 74 -31.67 -7.52 3.33
CA ASP A 74 -32.65 -7.03 2.33
C ASP A 74 -32.15 -5.82 1.55
N MET A 75 -31.15 -5.08 2.04
CA MET A 75 -30.67 -3.82 1.45
C MET A 75 -29.28 -3.91 0.81
N ALA A 76 -28.57 -5.02 1.01
CA ALA A 76 -27.21 -5.16 0.52
C ALA A 76 -27.16 -5.07 -1.02
N PHE A 77 -28.05 -5.78 -1.69
CA PHE A 77 -28.12 -5.77 -3.15
C PHE A 77 -28.49 -4.36 -3.68
N ASP A 78 -29.52 -3.75 -3.14
CA ASP A 78 -29.98 -2.42 -3.55
C ASP A 78 -28.92 -1.34 -3.31
N SER A 79 -28.14 -1.45 -2.22
CA SER A 79 -27.03 -0.53 -1.95
C SER A 79 -25.91 -0.64 -2.98
N VAL A 80 -25.63 -1.86 -3.47
CA VAL A 80 -24.66 -2.08 -4.56
C VAL A 80 -25.19 -1.54 -5.89
N GLU A 81 -26.47 -1.74 -6.20
CA GLU A 81 -27.12 -1.16 -7.39
C GLU A 81 -27.06 0.36 -7.35
N ARG A 82 -27.37 0.97 -6.21
CA ARG A 82 -27.28 2.41 -6.00
C ARG A 82 -25.83 2.92 -6.21
N ILE A 83 -24.82 2.23 -5.70
CA ILE A 83 -23.42 2.59 -5.95
C ILE A 83 -23.12 2.61 -7.46
N MET A 84 -23.64 1.62 -8.18
CA MET A 84 -23.36 1.48 -9.61
C MET A 84 -24.07 2.52 -10.48
N ARG A 85 -25.25 2.99 -10.10
CA ARG A 85 -26.13 3.82 -10.94
C ARG A 85 -26.22 5.27 -10.47
N ASP A 86 -26.33 5.51 -9.17
CA ASP A 86 -26.69 6.82 -8.64
C ASP A 86 -25.50 7.59 -8.06
N VAL A 87 -24.44 6.87 -7.62
CA VAL A 87 -23.25 7.52 -7.07
C VAL A 87 -22.31 7.92 -8.21
N ASN A 88 -21.94 9.20 -8.23
CA ASN A 88 -20.98 9.71 -9.22
C ASN A 88 -19.67 8.91 -9.17
N TYR A 89 -19.27 8.33 -10.30
CA TYR A 89 -18.11 7.43 -10.44
C TYR A 89 -18.16 6.17 -9.57
N GLY A 90 -19.31 5.82 -8.96
CA GLY A 90 -19.44 4.63 -8.12
C GLY A 90 -19.17 3.33 -8.90
N TRP A 91 -19.65 3.22 -10.14
CA TRP A 91 -19.34 2.13 -11.05
C TRP A 91 -17.82 1.96 -11.26
N LEU A 92 -17.09 3.07 -11.44
CA LEU A 92 -15.66 3.06 -11.66
C LEU A 92 -14.92 2.57 -10.40
N MET A 93 -15.29 3.08 -9.21
CA MET A 93 -14.71 2.65 -7.94
C MET A 93 -14.93 1.16 -7.68
N ARG A 94 -16.13 0.65 -8.01
CA ARG A 94 -16.43 -0.76 -7.85
C ARG A 94 -15.60 -1.62 -8.81
N TYR A 95 -15.45 -1.24 -10.07
CA TYR A 95 -14.62 -1.97 -11.03
C TYR A 95 -13.13 -1.92 -10.66
N ILE A 96 -12.63 -0.77 -10.24
CA ILE A 96 -11.24 -0.65 -9.74
C ILE A 96 -11.03 -1.58 -8.55
N HIS A 97 -11.97 -1.61 -7.62
CA HIS A 97 -11.85 -2.45 -6.41
C HIS A 97 -11.90 -3.94 -6.75
N SER A 98 -12.86 -4.38 -7.54
CA SER A 98 -13.03 -5.80 -7.87
C SER A 98 -11.88 -6.34 -8.74
N ASN A 99 -11.52 -5.63 -9.80
CA ASN A 99 -10.41 -6.04 -10.67
C ASN A 99 -9.05 -5.84 -9.99
N GLY A 100 -8.93 -4.76 -9.20
CA GLY A 100 -7.73 -4.47 -8.42
C GLY A 100 -7.42 -5.56 -7.40
N ALA A 101 -8.43 -6.21 -6.83
CA ALA A 101 -8.24 -7.34 -5.92
C ALA A 101 -7.53 -8.51 -6.62
N ALA A 102 -8.02 -8.93 -7.79
CA ALA A 102 -7.38 -9.99 -8.57
C ALA A 102 -5.95 -9.60 -8.99
N PHE A 103 -5.78 -8.38 -9.45
CA PHE A 103 -4.47 -7.84 -9.85
C PHE A 103 -3.48 -7.78 -8.68
N PHE A 104 -3.93 -7.38 -7.50
CA PHE A 104 -3.13 -7.35 -6.28
C PHE A 104 -2.59 -8.74 -5.94
N PHE A 105 -3.41 -9.77 -5.96
CA PHE A 105 -2.95 -11.13 -5.69
C PHE A 105 -1.93 -11.62 -6.71
N ILE A 106 -2.12 -11.35 -8.00
CA ILE A 106 -1.15 -11.69 -9.05
C ILE A 106 0.20 -11.03 -8.75
N ILE A 107 0.21 -9.74 -8.43
CA ILE A 107 1.43 -8.99 -8.11
C ILE A 107 2.12 -9.59 -6.88
N VAL A 108 1.37 -9.89 -5.82
CA VAL A 108 1.91 -10.46 -4.58
C VAL A 108 2.54 -11.82 -4.84
N TYR A 109 1.91 -12.69 -5.61
CA TYR A 109 2.51 -13.98 -5.96
C TYR A 109 3.79 -13.84 -6.78
N ILE A 110 3.82 -12.93 -7.75
CA ILE A 110 5.03 -12.64 -8.51
C ILE A 110 6.11 -12.05 -7.57
N HIS A 111 5.75 -11.13 -6.69
CA HIS A 111 6.69 -10.53 -5.73
C HIS A 111 7.31 -11.58 -4.81
N ILE A 112 6.51 -12.51 -4.29
CA ILE A 112 7.00 -13.63 -3.45
C ILE A 112 7.93 -14.54 -4.28
N ALA A 113 7.53 -14.90 -5.49
CA ALA A 113 8.33 -15.76 -6.37
C ALA A 113 9.69 -15.12 -6.68
N VAL A 114 9.71 -13.82 -7.03
CA VAL A 114 10.94 -13.06 -7.28
C VAL A 114 11.79 -12.95 -6.01
N SER A 115 11.19 -12.65 -4.88
CA SER A 115 11.91 -12.57 -3.60
C SER A 115 12.51 -13.92 -3.24
N TYR A 116 11.77 -15.01 -3.41
CA TYR A 116 12.26 -16.36 -3.12
C TYR A 116 13.44 -16.75 -4.03
N THR A 117 13.32 -16.51 -5.34
CA THR A 117 14.35 -16.89 -6.30
C THR A 117 15.62 -16.05 -6.21
N HIS A 118 15.51 -14.78 -5.85
CA HIS A 118 16.64 -13.85 -5.82
C HIS A 118 17.24 -13.61 -4.43
N LEU A 119 16.49 -13.84 -3.34
CA LEU A 119 16.97 -13.63 -1.96
C LEU A 119 17.39 -14.91 -1.25
N THR A 120 16.96 -16.08 -1.72
CA THR A 120 17.37 -17.38 -1.14
C THR A 120 18.63 -17.94 -1.79
N LEU A 121 19.56 -17.10 -2.16
CA LEU A 121 20.87 -17.50 -2.69
C LEU A 121 21.97 -17.14 -1.71
N PRO A 122 23.03 -17.92 -1.66
CA PRO A 122 23.26 -19.31 -2.06
C PRO A 122 23.46 -20.19 -0.85
N THR A 123 22.77 -21.28 -0.75
CA THR A 123 23.33 -22.40 -0.01
C THR A 123 24.64 -22.78 -0.71
N LYS A 124 25.76 -22.38 -0.13
CA LYS A 124 27.02 -23.00 -0.44
C LYS A 124 26.86 -24.49 -0.22
N ALA A 125 26.80 -25.26 -1.29
CA ALA A 125 27.18 -26.65 -1.23
C ALA A 125 28.64 -26.75 -0.86
#